data_e03b3ea2d8cc78a40f0759ada399309a
#
_entry.id   e03b3ea2d8cc78a40f0759ada399309a
#
_cell.length_a   1.000
_cell.length_b   1.000
_cell.length_c   1.000
_cell.angle_alpha   90.00
_cell.angle_beta   90.00
_cell.angle_gamma   90.00
#
_symmetry.space_group_name_H-M   'P 1'
#
loop_
_entity.id
_entity.type
_entity.pdbx_description
1 polymer ?
#
loop_
_entity_poly.entity_id
_entity_poly.type
_entity_poly.pdbx_seq_one_letter_code
_entity_poly.pdbx_strand_id
1 'polypeptide(L)'
;MTGTEPDEVLVRTAGRAGLIVLNRPAALNALTHGMVARIHQALDGWEQDERVETVVVTGAGERAFCAGGDIVAIHRAATGGDPGAVEEFWRAEYRLNARIARYPKPYVAVMSGIVMGGGVGVSAHGSVRIVTGTTRVAMPEAGIGFVPDVGGTYLLALAPGELGTHLALTAGSAGAADAMTCGLADHFVPAEQLPALLDELTARPVHDVLERYVAPAPPGRLAAQRGWIDVCYAADTVEEILDRLLGSGEPEAKQAADRITANSPSAVKATLAALRRARELGPLEAVLDQEYRTSCAALATADLAEGIRAQVIDKDRTPHWHPATLDAVAPAAVDRYFTPLGERELGLATTTPLERW
;
A
#
# COMPACT_ATOMS: atom_id res chain seq x y z
N MET A 1 -36.62 13.87 4.58
CA MET A 1 -35.42 14.64 4.19
C MET A 1 -34.34 13.62 3.88
N THR A 2 -34.21 13.25 2.62
CA THR A 2 -33.12 12.39 2.13
C THR A 2 -31.86 13.26 2.12
N GLY A 3 -31.09 13.19 3.21
CA GLY A 3 -29.76 13.78 3.21
C GLY A 3 -28.94 13.04 2.18
N THR A 4 -28.53 13.72 1.12
CA THR A 4 -27.48 13.24 0.21
C THR A 4 -26.24 12.97 1.08
N GLU A 5 -25.81 11.69 1.13
CA GLU A 5 -24.51 11.39 1.74
C GLU A 5 -23.45 12.25 1.06
N PRO A 6 -22.49 12.81 1.84
CA PRO A 6 -21.43 13.61 1.24
C PRO A 6 -20.61 12.75 0.28
N ASP A 7 -20.18 13.34 -0.84
CA ASP A 7 -19.33 12.68 -1.82
C ASP A 7 -18.08 12.10 -1.13
N GLU A 8 -17.82 10.80 -1.28
CA GLU A 8 -16.67 10.12 -0.69
C GLU A 8 -15.32 10.56 -1.28
N VAL A 9 -15.34 11.16 -2.48
CA VAL A 9 -14.18 11.79 -3.13
C VAL A 9 -14.59 13.15 -3.66
N LEU A 10 -13.95 14.20 -3.13
CA LEU A 10 -14.14 15.55 -3.64
C LEU A 10 -13.17 15.81 -4.79
N VAL A 11 -13.68 16.16 -5.95
CA VAL A 11 -12.91 16.43 -7.17
C VAL A 11 -13.20 17.84 -7.63
N ARG A 12 -12.16 18.66 -7.79
CA ARG A 12 -12.29 20.02 -8.32
C ARG A 12 -11.02 20.47 -9.02
N THR A 13 -11.14 21.42 -9.94
CA THR A 13 -10.01 22.14 -10.51
C THR A 13 -9.85 23.47 -9.77
N ALA A 14 -8.63 23.83 -9.41
CA ALA A 14 -8.29 25.09 -8.80
C ALA A 14 -7.00 25.64 -9.43
N GLY A 15 -7.09 26.77 -10.13
CA GLY A 15 -5.97 27.27 -10.92
C GLY A 15 -5.48 26.24 -11.92
N ARG A 16 -4.23 25.82 -11.80
CA ARG A 16 -3.54 24.82 -12.65
C ARG A 16 -3.58 23.40 -12.08
N ALA A 17 -4.23 23.19 -10.93
CA ALA A 17 -4.25 21.90 -10.25
C ALA A 17 -5.61 21.22 -10.31
N GLY A 18 -5.62 19.92 -10.60
CA GLY A 18 -6.71 19.01 -10.31
C GLY A 18 -6.57 18.52 -8.88
N LEU A 19 -7.55 18.77 -8.03
CA LEU A 19 -7.52 18.42 -6.62
C LEU A 19 -8.45 17.24 -6.34
N ILE A 20 -7.92 16.21 -5.72
CA ILE A 20 -8.65 15.03 -5.22
C ILE A 20 -8.53 15.01 -3.71
N VAL A 21 -9.65 14.97 -3.00
CA VAL A 21 -9.67 14.78 -1.55
C VAL A 21 -10.44 13.49 -1.26
N LEU A 22 -9.76 12.52 -0.65
CA LEU A 22 -10.40 11.32 -0.11
C LEU A 22 -11.22 11.72 1.11
N ASN A 23 -12.56 11.55 1.08
CA ASN A 23 -13.47 12.23 2.00
C ASN A 23 -14.35 11.26 2.79
N ARG A 24 -13.73 10.29 3.44
CA ARG A 24 -14.36 9.38 4.43
C ARG A 24 -13.60 9.42 5.76
N PRO A 25 -13.42 10.59 6.41
CA PRO A 25 -12.54 10.72 7.58
C PRO A 25 -12.98 9.85 8.78
N ALA A 26 -14.27 9.54 8.90
CA ALA A 26 -14.78 8.62 9.92
C ALA A 26 -14.23 7.19 9.75
N ALA A 27 -14.05 6.74 8.50
CA ALA A 27 -13.47 5.47 8.12
C ALA A 27 -11.98 5.57 7.74
N LEU A 28 -11.26 6.60 8.23
CA LEU A 28 -9.84 6.85 7.92
C LEU A 28 -9.58 6.91 6.40
N ASN A 29 -10.54 7.40 5.62
CA ASN A 29 -10.49 7.50 4.17
C ASN A 29 -10.29 6.16 3.43
N ALA A 30 -10.75 5.04 4.03
CA ALA A 30 -10.69 3.73 3.41
C ALA A 30 -11.42 3.73 2.06
N LEU A 31 -10.79 3.11 1.04
CA LEU A 31 -11.24 3.13 -0.35
C LEU A 31 -12.43 2.21 -0.57
N THR A 32 -13.45 2.74 -1.21
CA THR A 32 -14.56 1.97 -1.80
C THR A 32 -14.38 1.83 -3.31
N HIS A 33 -15.10 0.89 -3.94
CA HIS A 33 -15.11 0.77 -5.40
C HIS A 33 -15.57 2.09 -6.06
N GLY A 34 -16.57 2.78 -5.47
CA GLY A 34 -17.02 4.10 -5.95
C GLY A 34 -15.91 5.16 -5.90
N MET A 35 -15.11 5.19 -4.83
CA MET A 35 -13.97 6.10 -4.74
C MET A 35 -12.93 5.82 -5.82
N VAL A 36 -12.57 4.56 -6.04
CA VAL A 36 -11.61 4.15 -7.09
C VAL A 36 -12.12 4.60 -8.47
N ALA A 37 -13.39 4.33 -8.79
CA ALA A 37 -14.01 4.76 -10.05
C ALA A 37 -14.00 6.29 -10.21
N ARG A 38 -14.28 7.03 -9.12
CA ARG A 38 -14.29 8.50 -9.14
C ARG A 38 -12.89 9.09 -9.36
N ILE A 39 -11.84 8.49 -8.79
CA ILE A 39 -10.46 8.88 -9.03
C ILE A 39 -10.08 8.63 -10.48
N HIS A 40 -10.39 7.45 -11.03
CA HIS A 40 -10.20 7.14 -12.45
C HIS A 40 -10.84 8.20 -13.35
N GLN A 41 -12.11 8.51 -13.12
CA GLN A 41 -12.84 9.51 -13.89
C GLN A 41 -12.19 10.91 -13.81
N ALA A 42 -11.70 11.30 -12.64
CA ALA A 42 -10.99 12.58 -12.49
C ALA A 42 -9.71 12.61 -13.32
N LEU A 43 -8.91 11.54 -13.26
CA LEU A 43 -7.68 11.42 -14.03
C LEU A 43 -7.95 11.39 -15.54
N ASP A 44 -9.03 10.71 -16.00
CA ASP A 44 -9.46 10.74 -17.41
C ASP A 44 -9.75 12.17 -17.88
N GLY A 45 -10.54 12.90 -17.07
CA GLY A 45 -10.93 14.27 -17.41
C GLY A 45 -9.78 15.26 -17.47
N TRP A 46 -8.70 15.02 -16.70
CA TRP A 46 -7.56 15.94 -16.64
C TRP A 46 -6.37 15.55 -17.52
N GLU A 47 -6.33 14.34 -18.02
CA GLU A 47 -5.17 13.86 -18.78
C GLU A 47 -4.86 14.73 -20.01
N GLN A 48 -5.90 15.11 -20.75
CA GLN A 48 -5.81 15.95 -21.94
C GLN A 48 -6.22 17.43 -21.71
N ASP A 49 -6.62 17.79 -20.48
CA ASP A 49 -7.00 19.17 -20.17
C ASP A 49 -5.73 20.01 -19.91
N GLU A 50 -5.31 20.82 -20.88
CA GLU A 50 -4.14 21.70 -20.77
C GLU A 50 -4.21 22.71 -19.61
N ARG A 51 -5.40 22.99 -19.08
CA ARG A 51 -5.57 23.87 -17.93
C ARG A 51 -5.12 23.22 -16.62
N VAL A 52 -5.08 21.87 -16.59
CA VAL A 52 -4.62 21.12 -15.43
C VAL A 52 -3.21 20.60 -15.71
N GLU A 53 -2.24 21.12 -14.98
CA GLU A 53 -0.83 20.77 -15.15
C GLU A 53 -0.32 19.82 -14.07
N THR A 54 -1.04 19.72 -12.95
CA THR A 54 -0.68 18.91 -11.80
C THR A 54 -1.93 18.30 -11.17
N VAL A 55 -1.84 17.07 -10.69
CA VAL A 55 -2.86 16.45 -9.84
C VAL A 55 -2.35 16.43 -8.40
N VAL A 56 -3.16 16.86 -7.45
CA VAL A 56 -2.83 16.84 -6.02
C VAL A 56 -3.86 16.00 -5.28
N VAL A 57 -3.40 15.01 -4.52
CA VAL A 57 -4.24 14.09 -3.75
C VAL A 57 -3.96 14.21 -2.26
N THR A 58 -5.04 14.40 -1.48
CA THR A 58 -5.00 14.54 -0.02
C THR A 58 -6.08 13.69 0.64
N GLY A 59 -5.97 13.43 1.94
CA GLY A 59 -7.03 12.86 2.76
C GLY A 59 -7.75 13.93 3.59
N ALA A 60 -9.06 13.84 3.72
CA ALA A 60 -9.83 14.67 4.63
C ALA A 60 -9.59 14.27 6.10
N GLY A 61 -9.61 15.27 6.99
CA GLY A 61 -9.32 15.08 8.42
C GLY A 61 -7.83 15.01 8.71
N GLU A 62 -7.47 14.80 9.99
CA GLU A 62 -6.09 14.88 10.46
C GLU A 62 -5.44 13.52 10.73
N ARG A 63 -6.25 12.44 10.79
CA ARG A 63 -5.78 11.14 11.26
C ARG A 63 -5.11 10.29 10.17
N ALA A 64 -5.58 10.40 8.94
CA ALA A 64 -5.15 9.52 7.86
C ALA A 64 -5.25 10.20 6.49
N PHE A 65 -4.26 9.96 5.66
CA PHE A 65 -4.41 10.09 4.22
C PHE A 65 -5.40 9.03 3.72
N CYS A 66 -5.10 7.75 3.94
CA CYS A 66 -5.96 6.60 3.63
C CYS A 66 -5.45 5.34 4.34
N ALA A 67 -6.34 4.64 5.04
CA ALA A 67 -6.00 3.42 5.78
C ALA A 67 -6.12 2.11 4.98
N GLY A 68 -6.31 2.18 3.66
CA GLY A 68 -6.41 1.01 2.78
C GLY A 68 -7.77 0.86 2.13
N GLY A 69 -8.06 -0.31 1.59
CA GLY A 69 -9.39 -0.67 1.11
C GLY A 69 -10.41 -0.81 2.26
N ASP A 70 -11.71 -0.75 1.93
CA ASP A 70 -12.77 -0.99 2.92
C ASP A 70 -12.84 -2.48 3.29
N ILE A 71 -11.94 -2.92 4.20
CA ILE A 71 -11.81 -4.32 4.61
C ILE A 71 -13.05 -4.86 5.34
N VAL A 72 -13.93 -4.00 5.86
CA VAL A 72 -15.22 -4.43 6.39
C VAL A 72 -16.15 -4.88 5.26
N ALA A 73 -16.13 -4.17 4.13
CA ALA A 73 -16.86 -4.58 2.93
C ALA A 73 -16.27 -5.89 2.35
N ILE A 74 -14.95 -6.01 2.30
CA ILE A 74 -14.25 -7.24 1.86
C ILE A 74 -14.65 -8.42 2.76
N HIS A 75 -14.64 -8.28 4.08
CA HIS A 75 -15.06 -9.33 5.01
C HIS A 75 -16.51 -9.76 4.77
N ARG A 76 -17.43 -8.81 4.61
CA ARG A 76 -18.84 -9.11 4.35
C ARG A 76 -19.02 -9.89 3.05
N ALA A 77 -18.33 -9.49 1.99
CA ALA A 77 -18.41 -10.18 0.71
C ALA A 77 -17.78 -11.58 0.78
N ALA A 78 -16.63 -11.73 1.44
CA ALA A 78 -15.96 -13.01 1.63
C ALA A 78 -16.82 -14.00 2.42
N THR A 79 -17.48 -13.55 3.50
CA THR A 79 -18.35 -14.40 4.35
C THR A 79 -19.78 -14.50 3.83
N GLY A 80 -20.24 -13.51 3.07
CA GLY A 80 -21.59 -13.45 2.48
C GLY A 80 -21.77 -14.15 1.13
N GLY A 81 -20.67 -14.68 0.55
CA GLY A 81 -20.72 -15.47 -0.69
C GLY A 81 -20.70 -14.65 -1.99
N ASP A 82 -20.18 -13.42 -1.96
CA ASP A 82 -19.95 -12.60 -3.16
C ASP A 82 -18.46 -12.25 -3.35
N PRO A 83 -17.58 -13.25 -3.58
CA PRO A 83 -16.18 -13.01 -3.85
C PRO A 83 -15.93 -12.22 -5.14
N GLY A 84 -16.85 -12.28 -6.11
CA GLY A 84 -16.74 -11.56 -7.37
C GLY A 84 -16.68 -10.05 -7.19
N ALA A 85 -17.46 -9.49 -6.26
CA ALA A 85 -17.43 -8.06 -5.97
C ALA A 85 -16.07 -7.61 -5.40
N VAL A 86 -15.38 -8.46 -4.64
CA VAL A 86 -14.03 -8.18 -4.11
C VAL A 86 -13.00 -8.24 -5.24
N GLU A 87 -13.07 -9.26 -6.10
CA GLU A 87 -12.17 -9.38 -7.26
C GLU A 87 -12.32 -8.16 -8.20
N GLU A 88 -13.54 -7.69 -8.45
CA GLU A 88 -13.80 -6.48 -9.26
C GLU A 88 -13.25 -5.22 -8.60
N PHE A 89 -13.38 -5.08 -7.28
CA PHE A 89 -12.78 -3.96 -6.55
C PHE A 89 -11.25 -3.95 -6.74
N TRP A 90 -10.56 -5.06 -6.46
CA TRP A 90 -9.10 -5.16 -6.64
C TRP A 90 -8.67 -4.94 -8.09
N ARG A 91 -9.43 -5.47 -9.06
CA ARG A 91 -9.17 -5.26 -10.48
C ARG A 91 -9.21 -3.77 -10.85
N ALA A 92 -10.19 -3.04 -10.35
CA ALA A 92 -10.30 -1.59 -10.58
C ALA A 92 -9.17 -0.83 -9.87
N GLU A 93 -8.87 -1.19 -8.62
CA GLU A 93 -7.84 -0.56 -7.81
C GLU A 93 -6.44 -0.75 -8.40
N TYR A 94 -6.07 -1.98 -8.81
CA TYR A 94 -4.73 -2.23 -9.36
C TYR A 94 -4.53 -1.60 -10.74
N ARG A 95 -5.57 -1.48 -11.54
CA ARG A 95 -5.55 -0.67 -12.76
C ARG A 95 -5.33 0.81 -12.46
N LEU A 96 -5.94 1.31 -11.38
CA LEU A 96 -5.70 2.68 -10.93
C LEU A 96 -4.25 2.87 -10.49
N ASN A 97 -3.67 1.94 -9.73
CA ASN A 97 -2.28 2.01 -9.29
C ASN A 97 -1.31 2.05 -10.48
N ALA A 98 -1.48 1.17 -11.47
CA ALA A 98 -0.70 1.17 -12.71
C ALA A 98 -0.85 2.49 -13.47
N ARG A 99 -2.06 3.04 -13.52
CA ARG A 99 -2.32 4.34 -14.15
C ARG A 99 -1.63 5.50 -13.44
N ILE A 100 -1.69 5.56 -12.12
CA ILE A 100 -1.01 6.59 -11.33
C ILE A 100 0.48 6.59 -11.61
N ALA A 101 1.12 5.41 -11.65
CA ALA A 101 2.54 5.26 -11.93
C ALA A 101 2.96 5.78 -13.32
N ARG A 102 2.03 5.79 -14.28
CA ARG A 102 2.27 6.23 -15.67
C ARG A 102 1.60 7.55 -16.01
N TYR A 103 0.99 8.21 -15.02
CA TYR A 103 0.24 9.42 -15.32
C TYR A 103 1.14 10.50 -15.91
N PRO A 104 0.77 11.12 -17.05
CA PRO A 104 1.68 11.99 -17.82
C PRO A 104 1.95 13.34 -17.16
N LYS A 105 1.14 13.70 -16.14
CA LYS A 105 1.30 14.96 -15.40
C LYS A 105 1.79 14.66 -13.99
N PRO A 106 2.48 15.61 -13.31
CA PRO A 106 2.84 15.44 -11.91
C PRO A 106 1.63 15.03 -11.06
N TYR A 107 1.77 13.88 -10.38
CA TYR A 107 0.80 13.37 -9.42
C TYR A 107 1.41 13.50 -8.03
N VAL A 108 0.93 14.49 -7.29
CA VAL A 108 1.43 14.89 -5.96
C VAL A 108 0.55 14.26 -4.88
N ALA A 109 1.08 13.32 -4.13
CA ALA A 109 0.38 12.72 -2.99
C ALA A 109 0.88 13.33 -1.67
N VAL A 110 -0.02 13.94 -0.89
CA VAL A 110 0.29 14.48 0.44
C VAL A 110 -0.10 13.46 1.49
N MET A 111 0.87 12.63 1.85
CA MET A 111 0.76 11.44 2.69
C MET A 111 0.80 11.80 4.19
N SER A 112 -0.17 12.57 4.69
CA SER A 112 -0.23 12.99 6.10
C SER A 112 -1.03 11.99 6.95
N GLY A 113 -0.52 11.62 8.13
CA GLY A 113 -1.13 10.63 9.02
C GLY A 113 -0.95 9.19 8.53
N ILE A 114 -1.96 8.36 8.70
CA ILE A 114 -1.96 6.93 8.32
C ILE A 114 -2.03 6.77 6.80
N VAL A 115 -1.14 5.95 6.24
CA VAL A 115 -1.07 5.58 4.81
C VAL A 115 -0.83 4.08 4.73
N MET A 116 -1.86 3.28 4.47
CA MET A 116 -1.76 1.82 4.54
C MET A 116 -2.47 1.15 3.38
N GLY A 117 -2.01 -0.02 2.95
CA GLY A 117 -2.64 -0.84 1.91
C GLY A 117 -3.00 -0.03 0.67
N GLY A 118 -4.28 0.02 0.28
CA GLY A 118 -4.77 0.84 -0.83
C GLY A 118 -4.38 2.33 -0.74
N GLY A 119 -4.14 2.87 0.47
CA GLY A 119 -3.59 4.21 0.66
C GLY A 119 -2.17 4.35 0.11
N VAL A 120 -1.34 3.31 0.23
CA VAL A 120 -0.03 3.24 -0.43
C VAL A 120 -0.23 3.17 -1.94
N GLY A 121 -1.19 2.36 -2.42
CA GLY A 121 -1.51 2.22 -3.84
C GLY A 121 -1.88 3.53 -4.52
N VAL A 122 -2.69 4.39 -3.89
CA VAL A 122 -3.10 5.68 -4.47
C VAL A 122 -2.13 6.83 -4.19
N SER A 123 -1.02 6.58 -3.48
CA SER A 123 -0.02 7.60 -3.16
C SER A 123 1.38 7.26 -3.61
N ALA A 124 1.92 6.09 -3.24
CA ALA A 124 3.34 5.79 -3.40
C ALA A 124 3.78 5.51 -4.85
N HIS A 125 2.84 5.38 -5.78
CA HIS A 125 3.12 5.32 -7.22
C HIS A 125 3.12 6.71 -7.89
N GLY A 126 2.73 7.76 -7.17
CA GLY A 126 2.78 9.12 -7.67
C GLY A 126 4.21 9.60 -7.94
N SER A 127 4.34 10.56 -8.84
CA SER A 127 5.64 11.14 -9.20
C SER A 127 6.22 12.07 -8.16
N VAL A 128 5.41 12.54 -7.19
CA VAL A 128 5.82 13.39 -6.07
C VAL A 128 5.09 12.94 -4.79
N ARG A 129 5.84 12.45 -3.82
CA ARG A 129 5.30 11.85 -2.60
C ARG A 129 5.80 12.63 -1.39
N ILE A 130 4.87 13.36 -0.75
CA ILE A 130 5.16 14.27 0.36
C ILE A 130 4.71 13.61 1.67
N VAL A 131 5.60 13.55 2.65
CA VAL A 131 5.34 13.06 4.01
C VAL A 131 5.49 14.17 5.03
N THR A 132 4.87 13.98 6.20
CA THR A 132 4.90 14.91 7.34
C THR A 132 5.36 14.23 8.62
N GLY A 133 5.51 14.96 9.70
CA GLY A 133 5.87 14.39 11.00
C GLY A 133 4.87 13.36 11.54
N THR A 134 3.62 13.39 11.08
CA THR A 134 2.58 12.44 11.49
C THR A 134 2.48 11.21 10.60
N THR A 135 3.17 11.19 9.48
CA THR A 135 3.09 10.11 8.49
C THR A 135 3.48 8.76 9.09
N ARG A 136 2.65 7.74 8.78
CA ARG A 136 2.90 6.34 9.09
C ARG A 136 2.51 5.50 7.88
N VAL A 137 3.51 5.09 7.10
CA VAL A 137 3.33 4.22 5.93
C VAL A 137 3.47 2.77 6.35
N ALA A 138 2.53 1.91 5.96
CA ALA A 138 2.61 0.48 6.24
C ALA A 138 1.91 -0.37 5.17
N MET A 139 2.38 -1.60 5.03
CA MET A 139 1.70 -2.70 4.34
C MET A 139 1.47 -3.83 5.37
N PRO A 140 0.40 -3.70 6.21
CA PRO A 140 0.19 -4.58 7.36
C PRO A 140 -0.58 -5.86 7.05
N GLU A 141 -0.68 -6.23 5.78
CA GLU A 141 -1.56 -7.25 5.23
C GLU A 141 -1.33 -8.63 5.87
N ALA A 142 -0.07 -9.01 6.17
CA ALA A 142 0.24 -10.27 6.84
C ALA A 142 -0.46 -10.40 8.21
N GLY A 143 -0.71 -9.29 8.89
CA GLY A 143 -1.42 -9.24 10.17
C GLY A 143 -2.94 -9.47 10.08
N ILE A 144 -3.49 -9.48 8.86
CA ILE A 144 -4.90 -9.80 8.60
C ILE A 144 -5.05 -11.02 7.69
N GLY A 145 -4.01 -11.87 7.57
CA GLY A 145 -4.06 -13.06 6.75
C GLY A 145 -4.04 -12.79 5.24
N PHE A 146 -3.53 -11.64 4.84
CA PHE A 146 -3.43 -11.18 3.45
C PHE A 146 -1.96 -11.00 3.04
N VAL A 147 -1.70 -10.63 1.79
CA VAL A 147 -0.37 -10.36 1.23
C VAL A 147 -0.33 -8.90 0.79
N PRO A 148 0.77 -8.17 0.96
CA PRO A 148 0.90 -6.82 0.39
C PRO A 148 0.53 -6.80 -1.08
N ASP A 149 -0.37 -5.90 -1.46
CA ASP A 149 -0.98 -5.73 -2.77
C ASP A 149 -0.79 -4.30 -3.29
N VAL A 150 -1.57 -3.85 -4.24
CA VAL A 150 -1.60 -2.48 -4.80
C VAL A 150 -0.24 -1.98 -5.32
N GLY A 151 0.64 -2.87 -5.76
CA GLY A 151 2.04 -2.58 -6.09
C GLY A 151 2.93 -2.49 -4.85
N GLY A 152 2.44 -2.90 -3.67
CA GLY A 152 3.18 -2.90 -2.41
C GLY A 152 4.37 -3.84 -2.44
N THR A 153 4.25 -5.05 -3.02
CA THR A 153 5.40 -5.96 -3.14
C THR A 153 6.44 -5.41 -4.12
N TYR A 154 6.04 -4.67 -5.16
CA TYR A 154 6.96 -3.95 -6.05
C TYR A 154 7.77 -2.91 -5.29
N LEU A 155 7.08 -2.01 -4.57
CA LEU A 155 7.73 -0.93 -3.82
C LEU A 155 8.66 -1.48 -2.72
N LEU A 156 8.21 -2.47 -1.96
CA LEU A 156 8.98 -3.09 -0.88
C LEU A 156 10.16 -3.92 -1.41
N ALA A 157 10.03 -4.56 -2.57
CA ALA A 157 11.12 -5.30 -3.21
C ALA A 157 12.24 -4.36 -3.72
N LEU A 158 11.92 -3.11 -4.03
CA LEU A 158 12.87 -2.07 -4.44
C LEU A 158 13.51 -1.33 -3.27
N ALA A 159 13.01 -1.51 -2.05
CA ALA A 159 13.61 -0.89 -0.86
C ALA A 159 15.06 -1.39 -0.66
N PRO A 160 15.97 -0.52 -0.14
CA PRO A 160 17.37 -0.89 0.02
C PRO A 160 17.59 -2.11 0.93
N GLY A 161 18.37 -3.08 0.45
CA GLY A 161 18.66 -4.31 1.18
C GLY A 161 17.39 -5.12 1.46
N GLU A 162 17.18 -5.47 2.72
CA GLU A 162 16.01 -6.24 3.17
C GLU A 162 15.02 -5.40 3.99
N LEU A 163 15.10 -4.05 3.95
CA LEU A 163 14.18 -3.17 4.67
C LEU A 163 12.72 -3.41 4.29
N GLY A 164 12.44 -3.63 3.01
CA GLY A 164 11.10 -3.93 2.54
C GLY A 164 10.58 -5.29 3.03
N THR A 165 11.43 -6.32 3.04
CA THR A 165 11.10 -7.65 3.58
C THR A 165 10.80 -7.54 5.08
N HIS A 166 11.59 -6.78 5.83
CA HIS A 166 11.35 -6.52 7.26
C HIS A 166 9.98 -5.85 7.49
N LEU A 167 9.66 -4.78 6.76
CA LEU A 167 8.37 -4.09 6.89
C LEU A 167 7.19 -5.01 6.57
N ALA A 168 7.27 -5.78 5.48
CA ALA A 168 6.21 -6.66 5.03
C ALA A 168 5.93 -7.81 6.01
N LEU A 169 6.99 -8.54 6.42
CA LEU A 169 6.81 -9.71 7.29
C LEU A 169 6.42 -9.34 8.71
N THR A 170 6.87 -8.18 9.21
CA THR A 170 6.51 -7.69 10.55
C THR A 170 5.17 -6.97 10.59
N ALA A 171 4.52 -6.72 9.43
CA ALA A 171 3.39 -5.80 9.32
C ALA A 171 3.71 -4.44 9.98
N GLY A 172 4.97 -4.01 9.86
CA GLY A 172 5.52 -2.83 10.50
C GLY A 172 5.16 -1.54 9.80
N SER A 173 5.38 -0.39 10.46
CA SER A 173 5.17 0.93 9.88
C SER A 173 6.46 1.75 9.83
N ALA A 174 6.61 2.52 8.76
CA ALA A 174 7.68 3.48 8.53
C ALA A 174 7.18 4.90 8.83
N GLY A 175 7.93 5.66 9.63
CA GLY A 175 7.74 7.12 9.77
C GLY A 175 8.28 7.85 8.53
N ALA A 176 8.21 9.20 8.54
CA ALA A 176 8.60 10.01 7.38
C ALA A 176 10.00 9.67 6.82
N ALA A 177 11.04 9.73 7.65
CA ALA A 177 12.40 9.45 7.19
C ALA A 177 12.59 7.97 6.78
N ASP A 178 11.97 7.04 7.50
CA ASP A 178 12.04 5.62 7.15
C ASP A 178 11.30 5.33 5.83
N ALA A 179 10.15 5.98 5.58
CA ALA A 179 9.45 5.89 4.30
C ALA A 179 10.29 6.42 3.14
N MET A 180 10.98 7.56 3.33
CA MET A 180 11.93 8.09 2.35
C MET A 180 13.10 7.14 2.13
N THR A 181 13.68 6.58 3.20
CA THR A 181 14.76 5.59 3.13
C THR A 181 14.36 4.34 2.34
N CYS A 182 13.10 3.90 2.48
CA CYS A 182 12.56 2.74 1.77
C CYS A 182 12.07 3.07 0.34
N GLY A 183 12.19 4.32 -0.12
CA GLY A 183 11.70 4.72 -1.44
C GLY A 183 10.17 4.82 -1.56
N LEU A 184 9.47 4.88 -0.42
CA LEU A 184 8.01 5.03 -0.36
C LEU A 184 7.55 6.49 -0.37
N ALA A 185 8.49 7.44 -0.19
CA ALA A 185 8.24 8.88 -0.21
C ALA A 185 9.48 9.64 -0.69
N ASP A 186 9.30 10.90 -1.12
CA ASP A 186 10.37 11.72 -1.71
C ASP A 186 10.75 12.92 -0.82
N HIS A 187 9.75 13.60 -0.27
CA HIS A 187 9.95 14.89 0.37
C HIS A 187 9.28 14.94 1.74
N PHE A 188 9.96 15.54 2.69
CA PHE A 188 9.37 15.88 3.98
C PHE A 188 8.96 17.36 3.97
N VAL A 189 7.72 17.63 4.37
CA VAL A 189 7.20 18.99 4.58
C VAL A 189 6.59 19.07 5.98
N PRO A 190 6.96 20.07 6.79
CA PRO A 190 6.31 20.32 8.09
C PRO A 190 4.80 20.50 7.94
N ALA A 191 4.01 19.85 8.80
CA ALA A 191 2.55 19.82 8.65
C ALA A 191 1.91 21.21 8.65
N GLU A 192 2.46 22.15 9.41
CA GLU A 192 2.01 23.54 9.47
C GLU A 192 2.20 24.31 8.15
N GLN A 193 3.07 23.82 7.27
CA GLN A 193 3.30 24.43 5.95
C GLN A 193 2.40 23.86 4.85
N LEU A 194 1.70 22.76 5.11
CA LEU A 194 0.85 22.12 4.09
C LEU A 194 -0.23 23.05 3.51
N PRO A 195 -0.94 23.88 4.28
CA PRO A 195 -1.95 24.78 3.71
C PRO A 195 -1.36 25.74 2.66
N ALA A 196 -0.20 26.33 2.94
CA ALA A 196 0.47 27.25 2.03
C ALA A 196 1.03 26.52 0.80
N LEU A 197 1.62 25.33 0.99
CA LEU A 197 2.09 24.47 -0.11
C LEU A 197 0.94 24.11 -1.05
N LEU A 198 -0.21 23.66 -0.51
CA LEU A 198 -1.37 23.27 -1.31
C LEU A 198 -1.94 24.46 -2.10
N ASP A 199 -1.97 25.65 -1.51
CA ASP A 199 -2.41 26.87 -2.19
C ASP A 199 -1.46 27.22 -3.35
N GLU A 200 -0.15 27.21 -3.13
CA GLU A 200 0.85 27.50 -4.17
C GLU A 200 0.85 26.47 -5.31
N LEU A 201 0.59 25.18 -5.04
CA LEU A 201 0.46 24.15 -6.07
C LEU A 201 -0.69 24.42 -7.05
N THR A 202 -1.66 25.24 -6.69
CA THR A 202 -2.72 25.66 -7.63
C THR A 202 -2.27 26.73 -8.63
N ALA A 203 -1.16 27.42 -8.36
CA ALA A 203 -0.73 28.59 -9.12
C ALA A 203 0.64 28.42 -9.79
N ARG A 204 1.48 27.48 -9.30
CA ARG A 204 2.88 27.34 -9.71
C ARG A 204 3.23 25.90 -10.06
N PRO A 205 4.30 25.70 -10.88
CA PRO A 205 4.86 24.37 -11.12
C PRO A 205 5.31 23.71 -9.81
N VAL A 206 5.15 22.37 -9.73
CA VAL A 206 5.46 21.58 -8.52
C VAL A 206 6.90 21.78 -8.04
N HIS A 207 7.87 21.81 -8.98
CA HIS A 207 9.29 21.96 -8.66
C HIS A 207 9.56 23.26 -7.89
N ASP A 208 9.05 24.39 -8.39
CA ASP A 208 9.23 25.70 -7.78
C ASP A 208 8.63 25.80 -6.36
N VAL A 209 7.52 25.07 -6.16
CA VAL A 209 6.86 25.02 -4.86
C VAL A 209 7.66 24.16 -3.89
N LEU A 210 8.11 22.98 -4.31
CA LEU A 210 8.87 22.07 -3.44
C LEU A 210 10.15 22.69 -2.91
N GLU A 211 10.90 23.43 -3.72
CA GLU A 211 12.13 24.13 -3.31
C GLU A 211 11.93 25.03 -2.08
N ARG A 212 10.71 25.51 -1.85
CA ARG A 212 10.39 26.46 -0.76
C ARG A 212 9.93 25.78 0.52
N TYR A 213 9.37 24.58 0.41
CA TYR A 213 8.68 23.91 1.52
C TYR A 213 9.36 22.63 2.03
N VAL A 214 10.25 22.03 1.22
CA VAL A 214 10.95 20.81 1.62
C VAL A 214 11.93 21.11 2.75
N ALA A 215 11.89 20.30 3.79
CA ALA A 215 12.77 20.37 4.94
C ALA A 215 13.41 19.01 5.23
N PRO A 216 14.50 18.95 6.02
CA PRO A 216 15.04 17.69 6.52
C PRO A 216 14.01 16.96 7.38
N ALA A 217 13.79 15.67 7.09
CA ALA A 217 12.94 14.83 7.92
C ALA A 217 13.58 14.56 9.29
N PRO A 218 12.78 14.44 10.38
CA PRO A 218 13.29 13.93 11.65
C PRO A 218 13.92 12.55 11.48
N PRO A 219 14.95 12.18 12.25
CA PRO A 219 15.67 10.91 12.10
C PRO A 219 14.73 9.69 12.13
N GLY A 220 14.95 8.76 11.21
CA GLY A 220 14.30 7.45 11.17
C GLY A 220 15.08 6.41 11.98
N ARG A 221 14.51 5.22 12.14
CA ARG A 221 15.10 4.09 12.87
C ARG A 221 15.72 3.04 11.95
N LEU A 222 15.12 2.82 10.78
CA LEU A 222 15.48 1.72 9.89
C LEU A 222 16.91 1.81 9.36
N ALA A 223 17.41 3.03 9.09
CA ALA A 223 18.79 3.22 8.63
C ALA A 223 19.82 2.69 9.64
N ALA A 224 19.60 2.91 10.94
CA ALA A 224 20.47 2.41 12.00
C ALA A 224 20.35 0.89 12.21
N GLN A 225 19.18 0.31 11.91
CA GLN A 225 18.89 -1.11 12.08
C GLN A 225 19.27 -1.96 10.87
N ARG A 226 19.66 -1.33 9.77
CA ARG A 226 19.89 -2.00 8.49
C ARG A 226 20.89 -3.15 8.58
N GLY A 227 21.93 -3.02 9.40
CA GLY A 227 22.97 -4.04 9.52
C GLY A 227 22.43 -5.42 9.90
N TRP A 228 21.64 -5.52 10.96
CA TRP A 228 21.04 -6.79 11.36
C TRP A 228 19.85 -7.18 10.46
N ILE A 229 19.08 -6.20 9.95
CA ILE A 229 17.96 -6.47 9.03
C ILE A 229 18.51 -7.16 7.78
N ASP A 230 19.50 -6.61 7.10
CA ASP A 230 20.03 -7.17 5.86
C ASP A 230 20.58 -8.60 6.06
N VAL A 231 21.21 -8.87 7.23
CA VAL A 231 21.74 -10.21 7.54
C VAL A 231 20.62 -11.22 7.84
N CYS A 232 19.65 -10.85 8.66
CA CYS A 232 18.62 -11.78 9.11
C CYS A 232 17.62 -12.10 8.01
N TYR A 233 17.19 -11.11 7.24
CA TYR A 233 16.14 -11.27 6.22
C TYR A 233 16.66 -11.74 4.85
N ALA A 234 17.97 -11.90 4.66
CA ALA A 234 18.52 -12.47 3.44
C ALA A 234 18.27 -13.98 3.27
N ALA A 235 17.67 -14.63 4.26
CA ALA A 235 17.33 -16.06 4.18
C ALA A 235 16.19 -16.34 3.20
N ASP A 236 16.12 -17.57 2.71
CA ASP A 236 15.14 -18.00 1.71
C ASP A 236 13.79 -18.42 2.33
N THR A 237 13.76 -18.73 3.62
CA THR A 237 12.57 -19.18 4.34
C THR A 237 12.26 -18.30 5.55
N VAL A 238 10.98 -18.23 5.93
CA VAL A 238 10.54 -17.48 7.11
C VAL A 238 11.11 -18.09 8.39
N GLU A 239 11.20 -19.42 8.44
CA GLU A 239 11.79 -20.17 9.56
C GLU A 239 13.26 -19.76 9.79
N GLU A 240 14.05 -19.74 8.73
CA GLU A 240 15.46 -19.34 8.81
C GLU A 240 15.61 -17.87 9.16
N ILE A 241 14.72 -16.99 8.67
CA ILE A 241 14.67 -15.59 9.09
C ILE A 241 14.45 -15.50 10.60
N LEU A 242 13.48 -16.24 11.15
CA LEU A 242 13.18 -16.26 12.58
C LEU A 242 14.38 -16.77 13.39
N ASP A 243 15.03 -17.83 12.96
CA ASP A 243 16.22 -18.38 13.64
C ASP A 243 17.34 -17.33 13.69
N ARG A 244 17.59 -16.62 12.58
CA ARG A 244 18.61 -15.56 12.52
C ARG A 244 18.23 -14.36 13.41
N LEU A 245 16.95 -13.95 13.41
CA LEU A 245 16.45 -12.86 14.26
C LEU A 245 16.64 -13.18 15.75
N LEU A 246 16.26 -14.38 16.17
CA LEU A 246 16.39 -14.83 17.56
C LEU A 246 17.86 -15.04 17.97
N GLY A 247 18.70 -15.43 17.02
CA GLY A 247 20.14 -15.61 17.25
C GLY A 247 21.00 -14.34 17.16
N SER A 248 20.43 -13.21 16.71
CA SER A 248 21.20 -11.97 16.43
C SER A 248 21.71 -11.26 17.68
N GLY A 249 21.06 -11.44 18.83
CA GLY A 249 21.36 -10.71 20.06
C GLY A 249 20.78 -9.28 20.13
N GLU A 250 20.17 -8.80 19.04
CA GLU A 250 19.56 -7.46 18.96
C GLU A 250 18.13 -7.47 19.54
N PRO A 251 17.81 -6.59 20.51
CA PRO A 251 16.46 -6.55 21.10
C PRO A 251 15.35 -6.28 20.08
N GLU A 252 15.62 -5.44 19.08
CA GLU A 252 14.67 -5.09 18.01
C GLU A 252 14.44 -6.27 17.07
N ALA A 253 15.45 -7.10 16.84
CA ALA A 253 15.31 -8.31 16.03
C ALA A 253 14.39 -9.34 16.72
N LYS A 254 14.51 -9.49 18.05
CA LYS A 254 13.56 -10.31 18.80
C LYS A 254 12.12 -9.80 18.69
N GLN A 255 11.91 -8.47 18.83
CA GLN A 255 10.58 -7.88 18.63
C GLN A 255 10.04 -8.13 17.21
N ALA A 256 10.92 -8.10 16.21
CA ALA A 256 10.54 -8.43 14.84
C ALA A 256 10.12 -9.89 14.70
N ALA A 257 10.85 -10.83 15.31
CA ALA A 257 10.47 -12.25 15.35
C ALA A 257 9.10 -12.46 16.01
N ASP A 258 8.85 -11.82 17.15
CA ASP A 258 7.57 -11.90 17.85
C ASP A 258 6.41 -11.40 16.98
N ARG A 259 6.60 -10.30 16.21
CA ARG A 259 5.60 -9.78 15.27
C ARG A 259 5.34 -10.73 14.09
N ILE A 260 6.40 -11.27 13.49
CA ILE A 260 6.26 -12.24 12.39
C ILE A 260 5.47 -13.47 12.85
N THR A 261 5.79 -13.98 14.04
CA THR A 261 5.12 -15.15 14.61
C THR A 261 3.64 -14.89 14.96
N ALA A 262 3.26 -13.65 15.25
CA ALA A 262 1.87 -13.26 15.52
C ALA A 262 1.02 -13.15 14.24
N ASN A 263 1.63 -12.98 13.07
CA ASN A 263 0.94 -12.87 11.79
C ASN A 263 0.52 -14.25 11.25
N SER A 264 -0.36 -14.27 10.22
CA SER A 264 -0.77 -15.53 9.57
C SER A 264 0.44 -16.27 8.99
N PRO A 265 0.65 -17.56 9.38
CA PRO A 265 1.75 -18.36 8.85
C PRO A 265 1.72 -18.51 7.32
N SER A 266 0.53 -18.66 6.74
CA SER A 266 0.36 -18.74 5.28
C SER A 266 0.70 -17.39 4.62
N ALA A 267 0.22 -16.30 5.20
CA ALA A 267 0.43 -14.96 4.66
C ALA A 267 1.90 -14.52 4.70
N VAL A 268 2.63 -14.77 5.79
CA VAL A 268 4.06 -14.40 5.85
C VAL A 268 4.91 -15.19 4.87
N LYS A 269 4.64 -16.50 4.68
CA LYS A 269 5.34 -17.30 3.66
C LYS A 269 5.00 -16.85 2.23
N ALA A 270 3.73 -16.60 1.94
CA ALA A 270 3.31 -16.07 0.65
C ALA A 270 3.89 -14.68 0.39
N THR A 271 3.94 -13.81 1.41
CA THR A 271 4.55 -12.47 1.33
C THR A 271 6.04 -12.55 1.00
N LEU A 272 6.81 -13.39 1.68
CA LEU A 272 8.23 -13.58 1.36
C LEU A 272 8.42 -14.04 -0.09
N ALA A 273 7.66 -15.04 -0.52
CA ALA A 273 7.71 -15.55 -1.89
C ALA A 273 7.31 -14.46 -2.91
N ALA A 274 6.28 -13.66 -2.62
CA ALA A 274 5.84 -12.57 -3.49
C ALA A 274 6.92 -11.49 -3.66
N LEU A 275 7.60 -11.09 -2.56
CA LEU A 275 8.69 -10.12 -2.60
C LEU A 275 9.90 -10.62 -3.41
N ARG A 276 10.29 -11.89 -3.22
CA ARG A 276 11.40 -12.49 -3.99
C ARG A 276 11.07 -12.50 -5.49
N ARG A 277 9.85 -12.92 -5.85
CA ARG A 277 9.36 -12.94 -7.24
C ARG A 277 9.22 -11.53 -7.81
N ALA A 278 8.80 -10.52 -7.03
CA ALA A 278 8.68 -9.14 -7.50
C ALA A 278 10.02 -8.56 -7.96
N ARG A 279 11.13 -8.90 -7.31
CA ARG A 279 12.49 -8.53 -7.75
C ARG A 279 12.84 -9.09 -9.13
N GLU A 280 12.35 -10.29 -9.45
CA GLU A 280 12.61 -10.98 -10.72
C GLU A 280 11.68 -10.51 -11.85
N LEU A 281 10.41 -10.21 -11.53
CA LEU A 281 9.40 -9.77 -12.49
C LEU A 281 9.73 -8.41 -13.12
N GLY A 282 10.31 -7.50 -12.36
CA GLY A 282 10.79 -6.19 -12.79
C GLY A 282 9.68 -5.13 -12.93
N PRO A 283 8.85 -5.11 -14.00
CA PRO A 283 7.85 -4.04 -14.19
C PRO A 283 6.70 -4.11 -13.19
N LEU A 284 6.21 -2.92 -12.76
CA LEU A 284 5.06 -2.79 -11.84
C LEU A 284 3.85 -3.60 -12.30
N GLU A 285 3.54 -3.56 -13.60
CA GLU A 285 2.38 -4.25 -14.16
C GLU A 285 2.44 -5.77 -14.01
N ALA A 286 3.63 -6.35 -14.16
CA ALA A 286 3.82 -7.79 -13.95
C ALA A 286 3.69 -8.15 -12.46
N VAL A 287 4.11 -7.25 -11.58
CA VAL A 287 3.96 -7.44 -10.13
C VAL A 287 2.49 -7.28 -9.73
N LEU A 288 1.75 -6.30 -10.26
CA LEU A 288 0.31 -6.15 -10.03
C LEU A 288 -0.49 -7.36 -10.53
N ASP A 289 -0.10 -7.97 -11.66
CA ASP A 289 -0.70 -9.22 -12.13
C ASP A 289 -0.45 -10.37 -11.13
N GLN A 290 0.76 -10.45 -10.56
CA GLN A 290 1.06 -11.41 -9.49
C GLN A 290 0.25 -11.12 -8.24
N GLU A 291 0.19 -9.85 -7.79
CA GLU A 291 -0.54 -9.44 -6.59
C GLU A 291 -2.04 -9.74 -6.74
N TYR A 292 -2.61 -9.58 -7.93
CA TYR A 292 -3.99 -9.95 -8.19
C TYR A 292 -4.24 -11.46 -8.00
N ARG A 293 -3.29 -12.31 -8.43
CA ARG A 293 -3.35 -13.77 -8.17
C ARG A 293 -3.29 -14.05 -6.68
N THR A 294 -2.34 -13.43 -5.96
CA THR A 294 -2.18 -13.65 -4.51
C THR A 294 -3.39 -13.16 -3.73
N SER A 295 -4.00 -12.06 -4.13
CA SER A 295 -5.22 -11.51 -3.51
C SER A 295 -6.42 -12.44 -3.71
N CYS A 296 -6.65 -12.91 -4.94
CA CYS A 296 -7.70 -13.88 -5.22
C CYS A 296 -7.50 -15.22 -4.46
N ALA A 297 -6.24 -15.67 -4.32
CA ALA A 297 -5.93 -16.85 -3.55
C ALA A 297 -6.17 -16.66 -2.05
N ALA A 298 -5.76 -15.51 -1.49
CA ALA A 298 -5.99 -15.15 -0.09
C ALA A 298 -7.49 -15.09 0.23
N LEU A 299 -8.31 -14.55 -0.68
CA LEU A 299 -9.76 -14.47 -0.52
C LEU A 299 -10.40 -15.84 -0.32
N ALA A 300 -9.81 -16.90 -0.88
CA ALA A 300 -10.28 -18.28 -0.73
C ALA A 300 -9.80 -18.95 0.56
N THR A 301 -8.97 -18.28 1.39
CA THR A 301 -8.49 -18.81 2.68
C THR A 301 -9.36 -18.33 3.84
N ALA A 302 -9.35 -19.11 4.93
CA ALA A 302 -10.03 -18.70 6.17
C ALA A 302 -9.32 -17.53 6.85
N ASP A 303 -7.99 -17.40 6.68
CA ASP A 303 -7.15 -16.45 7.40
C ASP A 303 -7.51 -14.99 7.11
N LEU A 304 -7.89 -14.65 5.86
CA LEU A 304 -8.29 -13.28 5.53
C LEU A 304 -9.56 -12.86 6.30
N ALA A 305 -10.59 -13.70 6.30
CA ALA A 305 -11.82 -13.40 7.03
C ALA A 305 -11.57 -13.35 8.54
N GLU A 306 -10.80 -14.28 9.09
CA GLU A 306 -10.44 -14.35 10.50
C GLU A 306 -9.58 -13.15 10.94
N GLY A 307 -8.57 -12.80 10.15
CA GLY A 307 -7.70 -11.66 10.45
C GLY A 307 -8.47 -10.34 10.48
N ILE A 308 -9.37 -10.12 9.51
CA ILE A 308 -10.23 -8.93 9.51
C ILE A 308 -11.19 -8.96 10.71
N ARG A 309 -11.78 -10.12 11.04
CA ARG A 309 -12.61 -10.26 12.24
C ARG A 309 -11.84 -9.80 13.48
N ALA A 310 -10.67 -10.38 13.71
CA ALA A 310 -9.90 -10.17 14.93
C ALA A 310 -9.39 -8.72 15.05
N GLN A 311 -8.95 -8.10 13.94
CA GLN A 311 -8.33 -6.77 13.98
C GLN A 311 -9.32 -5.62 13.88
N VAL A 312 -10.45 -5.79 13.18
CA VAL A 312 -11.31 -4.67 12.79
C VAL A 312 -12.75 -4.82 13.27
N ILE A 313 -13.34 -6.01 13.22
CA ILE A 313 -14.73 -6.24 13.59
C ILE A 313 -14.87 -6.43 15.08
N ASP A 314 -14.32 -7.52 15.64
CA ASP A 314 -14.38 -7.85 17.05
C ASP A 314 -13.32 -7.10 17.88
N LYS A 315 -12.19 -6.76 17.26
CA LYS A 315 -11.05 -6.03 17.85
C LYS A 315 -10.44 -6.73 19.08
N ASP A 316 -10.61 -8.05 19.17
CA ASP A 316 -10.01 -8.88 20.21
C ASP A 316 -8.51 -9.11 20.01
N ARG A 317 -8.01 -8.89 18.77
CA ARG A 317 -6.60 -9.03 18.36
C ARG A 317 -6.03 -10.43 18.62
N THR A 318 -6.90 -11.42 18.63
CA THR A 318 -6.54 -12.84 18.85
C THR A 318 -7.01 -13.68 17.68
N PRO A 319 -6.37 -13.55 16.50
CA PRO A 319 -6.75 -14.34 15.32
C PRO A 319 -6.41 -15.82 15.51
N HIS A 320 -7.28 -16.69 15.01
CA HIS A 320 -7.10 -18.13 14.98
C HIS A 320 -6.67 -18.57 13.58
N TRP A 321 -5.36 -18.50 13.30
CA TRP A 321 -4.81 -18.83 12.01
C TRP A 321 -4.97 -20.31 11.62
N HIS A 322 -5.19 -20.56 10.33
CA HIS A 322 -5.27 -21.91 9.81
C HIS A 322 -4.50 -22.04 8.47
N PRO A 323 -3.36 -22.76 8.47
CA PRO A 323 -2.72 -23.49 9.57
C PRO A 323 -2.16 -22.56 10.67
N ALA A 324 -2.09 -23.08 11.91
CA ALA A 324 -1.74 -22.30 13.10
C ALA A 324 -0.22 -22.04 13.26
N THR A 325 0.62 -22.78 12.55
CA THR A 325 2.09 -22.69 12.66
C THR A 325 2.75 -22.71 11.28
N LEU A 326 3.96 -22.15 11.19
CA LEU A 326 4.73 -22.14 9.93
C LEU A 326 5.00 -23.56 9.42
N ASP A 327 5.37 -24.48 10.27
CA ASP A 327 5.67 -25.89 9.91
C ASP A 327 4.48 -26.60 9.27
N ALA A 328 3.26 -26.20 9.61
CA ALA A 328 2.04 -26.75 9.06
C ALA A 328 1.68 -26.19 7.67
N VAL A 329 2.36 -25.12 7.21
CA VAL A 329 2.16 -24.56 5.87
C VAL A 329 3.02 -25.33 4.86
N ALA A 330 2.39 -26.22 4.11
CA ALA A 330 3.09 -26.97 3.06
C ALA A 330 3.54 -26.05 1.91
N PRO A 331 4.68 -26.32 1.25
CA PRO A 331 5.14 -25.52 0.10
C PRO A 331 4.09 -25.36 -1.00
N ALA A 332 3.37 -26.43 -1.33
CA ALA A 332 2.28 -26.38 -2.30
C ALA A 332 1.12 -25.45 -1.90
N ALA A 333 0.97 -25.13 -0.62
CA ALA A 333 -0.01 -24.14 -0.16
C ALA A 333 0.46 -22.72 -0.52
N VAL A 334 1.75 -22.44 -0.43
CA VAL A 334 2.33 -21.17 -0.87
C VAL A 334 2.27 -21.05 -2.39
N ASP A 335 2.59 -22.12 -3.14
CA ASP A 335 2.55 -22.09 -4.61
C ASP A 335 1.16 -21.76 -5.15
N ARG A 336 0.09 -22.17 -4.46
CA ARG A 336 -1.28 -21.85 -4.86
C ARG A 336 -1.57 -20.34 -4.94
N TYR A 337 -0.88 -19.50 -4.15
CA TYR A 337 -1.03 -18.05 -4.24
C TYR A 337 -0.60 -17.46 -5.59
N PHE A 338 0.23 -18.18 -6.34
CA PHE A 338 0.80 -17.74 -7.61
C PHE A 338 0.22 -18.47 -8.82
N THR A 339 -0.80 -19.32 -8.59
CA THR A 339 -1.44 -20.08 -9.66
C THR A 339 -2.13 -19.13 -10.65
N PRO A 340 -1.88 -19.28 -11.96
CA PRO A 340 -2.57 -18.49 -12.98
C PRO A 340 -4.09 -18.63 -12.90
N LEU A 341 -4.80 -17.50 -13.07
CA LEU A 341 -6.26 -17.41 -13.01
C LEU A 341 -6.96 -17.65 -14.35
N GLY A 342 -6.20 -17.91 -15.43
CA GLY A 342 -6.74 -18.08 -16.78
C GLY A 342 -7.45 -16.84 -17.29
N GLU A 343 -8.71 -16.95 -17.69
CA GLU A 343 -9.49 -15.81 -18.21
C GLU A 343 -9.75 -14.70 -17.17
N ARG A 344 -9.58 -15.00 -15.87
CA ARG A 344 -9.75 -14.02 -14.79
C ARG A 344 -8.49 -13.23 -14.49
N GLU A 345 -7.39 -13.43 -15.22
CA GLU A 345 -6.16 -12.63 -15.03
C GLU A 345 -6.43 -11.12 -15.07
N LEU A 346 -5.63 -10.34 -14.36
CA LEU A 346 -5.69 -8.88 -14.44
C LEU A 346 -5.20 -8.38 -15.80
N GLY A 347 -4.10 -8.96 -16.30
CA GLY A 347 -3.61 -8.80 -17.68
C GLY A 347 -2.95 -7.48 -17.98
N LEU A 348 -2.36 -6.81 -16.98
CA LEU A 348 -1.67 -5.53 -17.17
C LEU A 348 -0.34 -5.67 -17.92
N ALA A 349 0.42 -6.75 -17.66
CA ALA A 349 1.72 -6.99 -18.29
C ALA A 349 1.59 -7.34 -19.77
N THR A 350 0.43 -7.83 -20.23
CA THR A 350 0.19 -8.20 -21.64
C THR A 350 -0.30 -7.03 -22.49
N THR A 351 -0.73 -5.93 -21.89
CA THR A 351 -1.02 -4.69 -22.59
C THR A 351 0.30 -4.05 -23.00
N THR A 352 0.60 -4.05 -24.29
CA THR A 352 1.81 -3.42 -24.87
C THR A 352 2.01 -2.04 -24.29
N PRO A 353 3.22 -1.67 -23.82
CA PRO A 353 3.47 -0.31 -23.38
C PRO A 353 3.15 0.62 -24.53
N LEU A 354 2.29 1.63 -24.29
CA LEU A 354 2.21 2.77 -25.21
C LEU A 354 3.64 3.30 -25.33
N GLU A 355 4.20 3.21 -26.53
CA GLU A 355 5.55 3.68 -26.85
C GLU A 355 5.66 5.12 -26.33
N ARG A 356 6.71 5.34 -25.52
CA ARG A 356 7.06 6.69 -25.08
C ARG A 356 7.48 7.48 -26.31
N TRP A 357 6.70 8.47 -26.66
CA TRP A 357 7.08 9.53 -27.60
C TRP A 357 7.84 10.62 -26.85
#